data_26405d98baa8dce0d0958d07f42dde1a
#
_entry.id   26405d98baa8dce0d0958d07f42dde1a
#
_cell.length_a   1.000
_cell.length_b   1.000
_cell.length_c   1.000
_cell.angle_alpha   90.00
_cell.angle_beta   90.00
_cell.angle_gamma   90.00
#
_symmetry.space_group_name_H-M   'P 1'
#
loop_
_entity.id
_entity.type
_entity.pdbx_description
1 polymer ?
#
loop_
_entity_poly.entity_id
_entity_poly.type
_entity_poly.pdbx_seq_one_letter_code
_entity_poly.pdbx_strand_id
1 'polypeptide(L)'
;MKLDLPRYTYLEVGRIANTFLKQYHPSLEIPIPIEDILDLKMGLHIFPFPRLFKDFGLNGFLSADMSTIYVDEVQYDQYNEKYRYTLAHEIGHYVLHKSVYENLPYKSPEEFVYWRLHVPPEEIGWFETHGNWFAGHLLVPTSRLEEVCRDIVLKYQDTFSAFDTIPDDIWSYISNEVATYFDVNPPVVEAQIKKENITRKIPLRKKKL
;
A
#
# COMPACT_ATOMS: atom_id res chain seq x y z
N MET A 1 26.60 -3.51 5.06
CA MET A 1 26.22 -2.39 5.95
C MET A 1 24.96 -2.81 6.69
N LYS A 2 24.97 -2.82 8.04
CA LYS A 2 23.77 -3.17 8.81
C LYS A 2 22.86 -1.94 8.91
N LEU A 3 21.56 -2.10 8.62
CA LEU A 3 20.58 -1.03 8.83
C LEU A 3 20.15 -1.05 10.31
N ASP A 4 20.04 0.11 10.92
CA ASP A 4 19.35 0.25 12.20
C ASP A 4 17.84 0.34 11.95
N LEU A 5 17.29 -0.79 11.48
CA LEU A 5 15.90 -0.89 11.03
C LEU A 5 14.99 -1.23 12.20
N PRO A 6 14.01 -0.37 12.55
CA PRO A 6 12.99 -0.71 13.53
C PRO A 6 12.20 -1.94 13.07
N ARG A 7 11.88 -2.86 13.99
CA ARG A 7 11.12 -4.09 13.69
C ARG A 7 9.67 -3.88 14.07
N TYR A 8 8.87 -3.39 13.12
CA TYR A 8 7.43 -3.23 13.30
C TYR A 8 6.68 -4.52 12.95
N THR A 9 5.67 -4.83 13.74
CA THR A 9 4.64 -5.81 13.35
C THR A 9 3.64 -5.21 12.37
N TYR A 10 2.91 -6.06 11.65
CA TYR A 10 1.83 -5.63 10.74
C TYR A 10 0.82 -4.70 11.43
N LEU A 11 0.43 -5.03 12.68
CA LEU A 11 -0.52 -4.22 13.45
C LEU A 11 0.04 -2.85 13.87
N GLU A 12 1.33 -2.77 14.17
CA GLU A 12 1.97 -1.49 14.48
C GLU A 12 2.03 -0.60 13.26
N VAL A 13 2.42 -1.14 12.10
CA VAL A 13 2.38 -0.41 10.83
C VAL A 13 0.96 0.09 10.54
N GLY A 14 -0.06 -0.74 10.75
CA GLY A 14 -1.45 -0.35 10.59
C GLY A 14 -1.87 0.81 11.50
N ARG A 15 -1.43 0.82 12.77
CA ARG A 15 -1.69 1.94 13.69
C ARG A 15 -1.00 3.22 13.23
N ILE A 16 0.22 3.13 12.73
CA ILE A 16 0.98 4.28 12.21
C ILE A 16 0.30 4.83 10.95
N ALA A 17 -0.09 3.97 10.01
CA ALA A 17 -0.82 4.37 8.81
C ALA A 17 -2.18 5.03 9.14
N ASN A 18 -2.92 4.51 10.12
CA ASN A 18 -4.16 5.12 10.59
C ASN A 18 -3.91 6.49 11.24
N THR A 19 -2.82 6.66 11.97
CA THR A 19 -2.45 7.97 12.54
C THR A 19 -2.11 8.96 11.42
N PHE A 20 -1.38 8.52 10.42
CA PHE A 20 -1.08 9.30 9.21
C PHE A 20 -2.37 9.73 8.50
N LEU A 21 -3.32 8.82 8.27
CA LEU A 21 -4.61 9.15 7.66
C LEU A 21 -5.41 10.15 8.48
N LYS A 22 -5.46 10.01 9.80
CA LYS A 22 -6.13 10.99 10.68
C LYS A 22 -5.54 12.40 10.56
N GLN A 23 -4.25 12.51 10.34
CA GLN A 23 -3.56 13.79 10.17
C GLN A 23 -3.79 14.38 8.78
N TYR A 24 -3.64 13.60 7.73
CA TYR A 24 -3.59 14.09 6.36
C TYR A 24 -4.89 13.91 5.58
N HIS A 25 -5.75 12.95 5.96
CA HIS A 25 -7.01 12.64 5.27
C HIS A 25 -8.09 12.10 6.24
N PRO A 26 -8.55 12.89 7.20
CA PRO A 26 -9.45 12.45 8.28
C PRO A 26 -10.84 12.00 7.81
N SER A 27 -11.29 12.42 6.64
CA SER A 27 -12.58 11.98 6.06
C SER A 27 -12.58 10.51 5.68
N LEU A 28 -11.43 9.93 5.38
CA LEU A 28 -11.27 8.58 4.83
C LEU A 28 -12.11 8.35 3.56
N GLU A 29 -12.43 9.39 2.79
CA GLU A 29 -13.03 9.25 1.47
C GLU A 29 -12.10 8.44 0.56
N ILE A 30 -12.68 7.55 -0.23
CA ILE A 30 -11.95 6.68 -1.14
C ILE A 30 -12.31 7.01 -2.59
N PRO A 31 -11.34 6.89 -3.49
CA PRO A 31 -9.92 6.51 -3.30
C PRO A 31 -9.12 7.58 -2.55
N ILE A 32 -8.15 7.15 -1.73
CA ILE A 32 -7.27 8.07 -0.98
C ILE A 32 -6.51 8.96 -1.97
N PRO A 33 -6.55 10.30 -1.86
CA PRO A 33 -5.90 11.23 -2.79
C PRO A 33 -4.41 11.35 -2.49
N ILE A 34 -3.64 10.31 -2.86
CA ILE A 34 -2.25 10.15 -2.43
C ILE A 34 -1.33 11.25 -2.96
N GLU A 35 -1.53 11.71 -4.19
CA GLU A 35 -0.75 12.80 -4.78
C GLU A 35 -0.97 14.13 -4.06
N ASP A 36 -2.25 14.47 -3.78
CA ASP A 36 -2.58 15.69 -3.04
C ASP A 36 -1.98 15.68 -1.63
N ILE A 37 -1.94 14.49 -1.00
CA ILE A 37 -1.30 14.34 0.31
C ILE A 37 0.20 14.62 0.20
N LEU A 38 0.87 14.06 -0.80
CA LEU A 38 2.30 14.26 -1.01
C LEU A 38 2.63 15.72 -1.33
N ASP A 39 2.01 16.26 -2.36
CA ASP A 39 2.35 17.57 -2.90
C ASP A 39 1.87 18.71 -1.97
N LEU A 40 0.56 18.71 -1.62
CA LEU A 40 -0.06 19.85 -0.93
C LEU A 40 0.12 19.82 0.59
N LYS A 41 0.27 18.62 1.19
CA LYS A 41 0.28 18.51 2.65
C LYS A 41 1.64 18.11 3.23
N MET A 42 2.43 17.33 2.50
CA MET A 42 3.76 16.91 2.93
C MET A 42 4.87 17.75 2.28
N GLY A 43 4.61 18.39 1.14
CA GLY A 43 5.60 19.14 0.38
C GLY A 43 6.70 18.25 -0.24
N LEU A 44 6.35 16.99 -0.54
CA LEU A 44 7.24 16.04 -1.21
C LEU A 44 7.07 16.14 -2.72
N HIS A 45 8.16 16.24 -3.42
CA HIS A 45 8.14 16.27 -4.87
C HIS A 45 8.00 14.87 -5.46
N ILE A 46 7.22 14.75 -6.54
CA ILE A 46 7.13 13.54 -7.35
C ILE A 46 7.86 13.78 -8.64
N PHE A 47 8.83 12.92 -8.98
CA PHE A 47 9.64 13.06 -10.19
C PHE A 47 9.53 11.81 -11.06
N PRO A 48 8.81 11.86 -12.21
CA PRO A 48 8.84 10.79 -13.19
C PRO A 48 10.25 10.61 -13.77
N PHE A 49 10.86 9.45 -13.53
CA PHE A 49 12.22 9.18 -13.96
C PHE A 49 12.21 8.27 -15.21
N PRO A 50 12.79 8.72 -16.34
CA PRO A 50 12.80 7.95 -17.58
C PRO A 50 13.48 6.58 -17.40
N ARG A 51 12.77 5.50 -17.79
CA ARG A 51 13.30 4.14 -17.84
C ARG A 51 13.78 3.58 -16.50
N LEU A 52 13.27 4.08 -15.37
CA LEU A 52 13.69 3.65 -14.03
C LEU A 52 13.52 2.14 -13.84
N PHE A 53 12.36 1.61 -14.24
CA PHE A 53 12.11 0.17 -14.17
C PHE A 53 12.95 -0.62 -15.17
N LYS A 54 13.09 -0.13 -16.40
CA LYS A 54 13.81 -0.85 -17.46
C LYS A 54 15.30 -0.99 -17.16
N ASP A 55 15.93 0.08 -16.67
CA ASP A 55 17.38 0.13 -16.52
C ASP A 55 17.83 -0.31 -15.11
N PHE A 56 16.99 -0.15 -14.09
CA PHE A 56 17.33 -0.44 -12.68
C PHE A 56 16.41 -1.44 -11.98
N GLY A 57 15.30 -1.85 -12.60
CA GLY A 57 14.31 -2.74 -11.98
C GLY A 57 13.51 -2.11 -10.85
N LEU A 58 13.49 -0.76 -10.77
CA LEU A 58 12.83 0.00 -9.72
C LEU A 58 11.50 0.58 -10.20
N ASN A 59 10.43 0.40 -9.43
CA ASN A 59 9.16 1.10 -9.66
C ASN A 59 9.21 2.54 -9.17
N GLY A 60 9.92 2.77 -8.08
CA GLY A 60 10.20 4.07 -7.47
C GLY A 60 11.23 3.93 -6.36
N PHE A 61 11.64 5.06 -5.81
CA PHE A 61 12.41 5.15 -4.58
C PHE A 61 12.34 6.57 -4.00
N LEU A 62 12.44 6.68 -2.68
CA LEU A 62 12.55 7.95 -1.97
C LEU A 62 14.02 8.41 -1.97
N SER A 63 14.27 9.70 -2.29
CA SER A 63 15.60 10.30 -2.19
C SER A 63 16.16 10.23 -0.76
N ALA A 64 17.48 10.17 -0.62
CA ALA A 64 18.11 10.05 0.69
C ALA A 64 17.85 11.26 1.61
N ASP A 65 17.63 12.44 1.04
CA ASP A 65 17.22 13.65 1.78
C ASP A 65 15.72 13.70 2.08
N MET A 66 14.99 12.65 1.68
CA MET A 66 13.54 12.51 1.89
C MET A 66 12.69 13.64 1.28
N SER A 67 13.17 14.30 0.23
CA SER A 67 12.48 15.44 -0.42
C SER A 67 11.71 15.06 -1.67
N THR A 68 12.11 13.97 -2.33
CA THR A 68 11.61 13.59 -3.66
C THR A 68 11.35 12.09 -3.76
N ILE A 69 10.18 11.73 -4.27
CA ILE A 69 9.88 10.37 -4.69
C ILE A 69 10.12 10.27 -6.19
N TYR A 70 11.10 9.48 -6.58
CA TYR A 70 11.30 9.11 -7.98
C TYR A 70 10.38 7.94 -8.32
N VAL A 71 9.72 8.01 -9.49
CA VAL A 71 8.81 6.97 -9.95
C VAL A 71 9.08 6.68 -11.43
N ASP A 72 8.93 5.43 -11.87
CA ASP A 72 9.10 5.08 -13.28
C ASP A 72 8.12 5.86 -14.17
N GLU A 73 8.64 6.55 -15.20
CA GLU A 73 7.86 7.39 -16.11
C GLU A 73 6.71 6.64 -16.78
N VAL A 74 6.93 5.40 -17.21
CA VAL A 74 5.90 4.59 -17.87
C VAL A 74 4.79 4.24 -16.88
N GLN A 75 5.15 3.97 -15.62
CA GLN A 75 4.19 3.71 -14.57
C GLN A 75 3.37 4.97 -14.25
N TYR A 76 4.02 6.13 -14.16
CA TYR A 76 3.36 7.43 -13.96
C TYR A 76 2.34 7.72 -15.06
N ASP A 77 2.70 7.50 -16.33
CA ASP A 77 1.87 7.87 -17.48
C ASP A 77 0.73 6.86 -17.77
N GLN A 78 0.91 5.57 -17.47
CA GLN A 78 0.07 4.51 -18.04
C GLN A 78 -0.53 3.54 -17.02
N TYR A 79 -0.04 3.47 -15.78
CA TYR A 79 -0.43 2.46 -14.79
C TYR A 79 -0.79 3.08 -13.45
N ASN A 80 -1.93 3.78 -13.42
CA ASN A 80 -2.38 4.57 -12.28
C ASN A 80 -2.37 3.79 -10.95
N GLU A 81 -2.96 2.59 -10.88
CA GLU A 81 -3.04 1.82 -9.64
C GLU A 81 -1.66 1.40 -9.13
N LYS A 82 -0.75 1.08 -10.05
CA LYS A 82 0.63 0.72 -9.73
C LYS A 82 1.41 1.94 -9.25
N TYR A 83 1.24 3.07 -9.92
CA TYR A 83 1.82 4.36 -9.55
C TYR A 83 1.39 4.79 -8.14
N ARG A 84 0.08 4.77 -7.86
CA ARG A 84 -0.47 5.09 -6.54
C ARG A 84 0.09 4.18 -5.45
N TYR A 85 0.21 2.87 -5.75
CA TYR A 85 0.81 1.92 -4.81
C TYR A 85 2.28 2.23 -4.53
N THR A 86 3.06 2.58 -5.57
CA THR A 86 4.46 2.99 -5.42
C THR A 86 4.58 4.24 -4.54
N LEU A 87 3.78 5.28 -4.77
CA LEU A 87 3.78 6.47 -3.92
C LEU A 87 3.47 6.13 -2.46
N ALA A 88 2.45 5.32 -2.22
CA ALA A 88 2.07 4.90 -0.87
C ALA A 88 3.17 4.07 -0.18
N HIS A 89 3.90 3.26 -0.94
CA HIS A 89 5.05 2.49 -0.48
C HIS A 89 6.19 3.42 -0.03
N GLU A 90 6.52 4.41 -0.84
CA GLU A 90 7.58 5.38 -0.52
C GLU A 90 7.20 6.29 0.66
N ILE A 91 5.91 6.63 0.83
CA ILE A 91 5.44 7.27 2.08
C ILE A 91 5.67 6.35 3.27
N GLY A 92 5.48 5.04 3.10
CA GLY A 92 5.81 4.07 4.15
C GLY A 92 7.27 4.18 4.59
N HIS A 93 8.20 4.29 3.65
CA HIS A 93 9.60 4.53 3.96
C HIS A 93 9.83 5.88 4.65
N TYR A 94 9.20 6.93 4.14
CA TYR A 94 9.28 8.27 4.75
C TYR A 94 8.84 8.26 6.22
N VAL A 95 7.76 7.55 6.54
CA VAL A 95 7.16 7.56 7.88
C VAL A 95 7.88 6.60 8.84
N LEU A 96 8.24 5.41 8.36
CA LEU A 96 8.71 4.32 9.22
C LEU A 96 10.22 4.26 9.38
N HIS A 97 10.98 4.80 8.41
CA HIS A 97 12.42 4.55 8.30
C HIS A 97 13.27 5.82 8.34
N LYS A 98 12.76 6.90 8.93
CA LYS A 98 13.47 8.19 8.99
C LYS A 98 14.90 8.06 9.52
N SER A 99 15.11 7.30 10.59
CA SER A 99 16.45 7.06 11.16
C SER A 99 17.42 6.34 10.21
N VAL A 100 16.88 5.51 9.32
CA VAL A 100 17.69 4.85 8.27
C VAL A 100 18.12 5.89 7.23
N TYR A 101 17.18 6.74 6.78
CA TYR A 101 17.44 7.77 5.76
C TYR A 101 18.48 8.82 6.21
N GLU A 102 18.58 9.13 7.49
CA GLU A 102 19.58 10.07 8.02
C GLU A 102 21.04 9.65 7.71
N ASN A 103 21.28 8.39 7.39
CA ASN A 103 22.60 7.82 7.15
C ASN A 103 22.79 7.21 5.76
N LEU A 104 21.85 7.44 4.84
CA LEU A 104 21.91 6.85 3.49
C LEU A 104 22.90 7.60 2.58
N PRO A 105 23.78 6.87 1.85
CA PRO A 105 24.86 7.49 1.10
C PRO A 105 24.53 7.83 -0.34
N TYR A 106 23.34 7.43 -0.87
CA TYR A 106 23.04 7.54 -2.28
C TYR A 106 22.44 8.90 -2.68
N LYS A 107 22.75 9.32 -3.92
CA LYS A 107 22.23 10.55 -4.54
C LYS A 107 21.65 10.30 -5.94
N SER A 108 21.81 9.10 -6.48
CA SER A 108 21.33 8.71 -7.81
C SER A 108 20.67 7.34 -7.76
N PRO A 109 19.88 6.95 -8.80
CA PRO A 109 19.32 5.61 -8.91
C PRO A 109 20.37 4.50 -8.90
N GLU A 110 21.52 4.71 -9.55
CA GLU A 110 22.62 3.74 -9.58
C GLU A 110 23.20 3.52 -8.18
N GLU A 111 23.40 4.60 -7.44
CA GLU A 111 23.89 4.54 -6.06
C GLU A 111 22.87 3.88 -5.12
N PHE A 112 21.56 4.13 -5.33
CA PHE A 112 20.50 3.45 -4.61
C PHE A 112 20.52 1.94 -4.86
N VAL A 113 20.63 1.50 -6.13
CA VAL A 113 20.74 0.09 -6.49
C VAL A 113 22.00 -0.51 -5.87
N TYR A 114 23.13 0.17 -5.99
CA TYR A 114 24.38 -0.27 -5.38
C TYR A 114 24.24 -0.44 -3.86
N TRP A 115 23.71 0.55 -3.17
CA TRP A 115 23.44 0.48 -1.73
C TRP A 115 22.56 -0.71 -1.38
N ARG A 116 21.43 -0.87 -2.08
CA ARG A 116 20.47 -1.95 -1.87
C ARG A 116 21.09 -3.34 -2.00
N LEU A 117 22.00 -3.53 -2.95
CA LEU A 117 22.71 -4.80 -3.17
C LEU A 117 23.73 -5.13 -2.06
N HIS A 118 24.18 -4.13 -1.30
CA HIS A 118 25.16 -4.29 -0.22
C HIS A 118 24.54 -4.34 1.18
N VAL A 119 23.23 -4.15 1.29
CA VAL A 119 22.49 -4.37 2.54
C VAL A 119 22.16 -5.85 2.68
N PRO A 120 22.24 -6.44 3.88
CA PRO A 120 21.87 -7.83 4.11
C PRO A 120 20.44 -8.11 3.59
N PRO A 121 20.22 -9.23 2.89
CA PRO A 121 18.92 -9.55 2.28
C PRO A 121 17.76 -9.57 3.29
N GLU A 122 18.02 -10.01 4.53
CA GLU A 122 17.00 -10.01 5.57
C GLU A 122 16.57 -8.58 5.95
N GLU A 123 17.49 -7.64 6.02
CA GLU A 123 17.19 -6.25 6.36
C GLU A 123 16.45 -5.54 5.24
N ILE A 124 16.87 -5.75 3.98
CA ILE A 124 16.10 -5.28 2.81
C ILE A 124 14.71 -5.90 2.80
N GLY A 125 14.60 -7.20 3.07
CA GLY A 125 13.30 -7.89 3.14
C GLY A 125 12.34 -7.24 4.15
N TRP A 126 12.82 -6.87 5.33
CA TRP A 126 12.02 -6.15 6.33
C TRP A 126 11.70 -4.72 5.91
N PHE A 127 12.68 -4.01 5.37
CA PHE A 127 12.51 -2.65 4.86
C PHE A 127 11.37 -2.59 3.85
N GLU A 128 11.40 -3.44 2.82
CA GLU A 128 10.37 -3.54 1.78
C GLU A 128 9.02 -4.04 2.34
N THR A 129 9.06 -4.97 3.29
CA THR A 129 7.84 -5.49 3.94
C THR A 129 7.08 -4.40 4.67
N HIS A 130 7.78 -3.53 5.38
CA HIS A 130 7.16 -2.41 6.07
C HIS A 130 6.54 -1.41 5.09
N GLY A 131 7.22 -1.05 4.00
CA GLY A 131 6.69 -0.21 2.93
C GLY A 131 5.40 -0.79 2.33
N ASN A 132 5.43 -2.10 2.01
CA ASN A 132 4.26 -2.80 1.48
C ASN A 132 3.08 -2.86 2.47
N TRP A 133 3.33 -3.09 3.75
CA TRP A 133 2.26 -3.08 4.75
C TRP A 133 1.66 -1.70 4.92
N PHE A 134 2.51 -0.68 4.96
CA PHE A 134 2.06 0.71 5.07
C PHE A 134 1.20 1.10 3.85
N ALA A 135 1.65 0.80 2.64
CA ALA A 135 0.90 1.07 1.41
C ALA A 135 -0.48 0.41 1.42
N GLY A 136 -0.55 -0.87 1.83
CA GLY A 136 -1.81 -1.58 1.96
C GLY A 136 -2.77 -0.91 2.94
N HIS A 137 -2.31 -0.57 4.14
CA HIS A 137 -3.14 0.13 5.15
C HIS A 137 -3.52 1.55 4.74
N LEU A 138 -2.64 2.25 4.02
CA LEU A 138 -2.87 3.62 3.58
C LEU A 138 -3.93 3.68 2.48
N LEU A 139 -3.77 2.87 1.42
CA LEU A 139 -4.66 2.91 0.26
C LEU A 139 -5.98 2.15 0.48
N VAL A 140 -5.96 1.14 1.35
CA VAL A 140 -7.12 0.30 1.67
C VAL A 140 -7.36 0.29 3.19
N PRO A 141 -7.83 1.42 3.76
CA PRO A 141 -8.11 1.51 5.20
C PRO A 141 -9.13 0.46 5.64
N THR A 142 -8.82 -0.28 6.71
CA THR A 142 -9.61 -1.44 7.16
C THR A 142 -11.10 -1.12 7.36
N SER A 143 -11.44 0.06 7.93
CA SER A 143 -12.83 0.47 8.14
C SER A 143 -13.60 0.63 6.83
N ARG A 144 -12.97 1.24 5.82
CA ARG A 144 -13.57 1.41 4.48
C ARG A 144 -13.64 0.09 3.74
N LEU A 145 -12.62 -0.76 3.90
CA LEU A 145 -12.62 -2.11 3.32
C LEU A 145 -13.79 -2.94 3.85
N GLU A 146 -14.02 -2.94 5.18
CA GLU A 146 -15.14 -3.64 5.80
C GLU A 146 -16.50 -3.14 5.27
N GLU A 147 -16.65 -1.83 5.10
CA GLU A 147 -17.87 -1.21 4.57
C GLU A 147 -18.13 -1.65 3.13
N VAL A 148 -17.16 -1.44 2.23
CA VAL A 148 -17.29 -1.81 0.80
C VAL A 148 -17.53 -3.32 0.64
N CYS A 149 -16.79 -4.16 1.35
CA CYS A 149 -16.99 -5.61 1.30
C CYS A 149 -18.39 -6.01 1.79
N ARG A 150 -18.90 -5.37 2.84
CA ARG A 150 -20.26 -5.62 3.34
C ARG A 150 -21.31 -5.25 2.31
N ASP A 151 -21.18 -4.10 1.65
CA ASP A 151 -22.11 -3.64 0.65
C ASP A 151 -22.15 -4.57 -0.58
N ILE A 152 -20.98 -5.04 -1.03
CA ILE A 152 -20.88 -6.01 -2.11
C ILE A 152 -21.50 -7.35 -1.71
N VAL A 153 -21.23 -7.86 -0.52
CA VAL A 153 -21.85 -9.10 -0.03
C VAL A 153 -23.37 -8.96 0.07
N LEU A 154 -23.87 -7.83 0.52
CA LEU A 154 -25.32 -7.54 0.55
C LEU A 154 -25.92 -7.46 -0.86
N LYS A 155 -25.24 -6.84 -1.81
CA LYS A 155 -25.65 -6.76 -3.22
C LYS A 155 -25.84 -8.13 -3.84
N TYR A 156 -24.99 -9.09 -3.50
CA TYR A 156 -25.01 -10.46 -4.02
C TYR A 156 -25.55 -11.50 -3.03
N GLN A 157 -26.29 -11.07 -2.00
CA GLN A 157 -26.73 -11.95 -0.90
C GLN A 157 -27.54 -13.18 -1.36
N ASP A 158 -28.33 -13.06 -2.42
CA ASP A 158 -29.10 -14.19 -2.96
C ASP A 158 -28.18 -15.25 -3.56
N THR A 159 -27.13 -14.85 -4.24
CA THR A 159 -26.10 -15.75 -4.79
C THR A 159 -25.34 -16.43 -3.65
N PHE A 160 -24.98 -15.69 -2.60
CA PHE A 160 -24.21 -16.21 -1.48
C PHE A 160 -25.04 -16.97 -0.45
N SER A 161 -26.38 -16.92 -0.52
CA SER A 161 -27.29 -17.60 0.41
C SER A 161 -27.15 -19.12 0.42
N ALA A 162 -26.54 -19.70 -0.61
CA ALA A 162 -26.25 -21.14 -0.69
C ALA A 162 -25.02 -21.57 0.15
N PHE A 163 -24.22 -20.62 0.64
CA PHE A 163 -23.02 -20.90 1.40
C PHE A 163 -23.22 -20.62 2.90
N ASP A 164 -22.56 -21.38 3.74
CA ASP A 164 -22.45 -21.07 5.17
C ASP A 164 -21.40 -19.97 5.43
N THR A 165 -20.34 -19.97 4.63
CA THR A 165 -19.29 -18.94 4.56
C THR A 165 -18.91 -18.72 3.10
N ILE A 166 -18.55 -17.49 2.73
CA ILE A 166 -18.06 -17.22 1.38
C ILE A 166 -16.70 -17.91 1.19
N PRO A 167 -16.56 -18.81 0.19
CA PRO A 167 -15.28 -19.47 -0.12
C PRO A 167 -14.17 -18.48 -0.50
N ASP A 168 -12.91 -18.88 -0.30
CA ASP A 168 -11.74 -17.99 -0.56
C ASP A 168 -11.60 -17.61 -2.03
N ASP A 169 -11.95 -18.50 -2.94
CA ASP A 169 -11.95 -18.22 -4.40
C ASP A 169 -12.99 -17.16 -4.77
N ILE A 170 -14.14 -17.14 -4.10
CA ILE A 170 -15.15 -16.08 -4.27
C ILE A 170 -14.65 -14.76 -3.71
N TRP A 171 -13.94 -14.76 -2.58
CA TRP A 171 -13.29 -13.56 -2.05
C TRP A 171 -12.23 -13.00 -3.00
N SER A 172 -11.46 -13.88 -3.65
CA SER A 172 -10.52 -13.46 -4.68
C SER A 172 -11.24 -12.79 -5.87
N TYR A 173 -12.42 -13.30 -6.25
CA TYR A 173 -13.26 -12.66 -7.28
C TYR A 173 -13.85 -11.31 -6.81
N ILE A 174 -14.40 -11.26 -5.59
CA ILE A 174 -14.93 -10.03 -4.98
C ILE A 174 -13.84 -8.94 -4.92
N SER A 175 -12.58 -9.31 -4.68
CA SER A 175 -11.49 -8.35 -4.59
C SER A 175 -11.29 -7.52 -5.85
N ASN A 176 -11.69 -8.03 -7.03
CA ASN A 176 -11.65 -7.26 -8.29
C ASN A 176 -12.66 -6.09 -8.26
N GLU A 177 -13.88 -6.33 -7.79
CA GLU A 177 -14.88 -5.27 -7.67
C GLU A 177 -14.50 -4.30 -6.54
N VAL A 178 -14.08 -4.81 -5.39
CA VAL A 178 -13.64 -3.97 -4.26
C VAL A 178 -12.48 -3.05 -4.67
N ALA A 179 -11.53 -3.55 -5.44
CA ALA A 179 -10.34 -2.79 -5.86
C ALA A 179 -10.70 -1.51 -6.64
N THR A 180 -11.78 -1.52 -7.39
CA THR A 180 -12.24 -0.34 -8.15
C THR A 180 -12.63 0.83 -7.25
N TYR A 181 -13.14 0.57 -6.05
CA TYR A 181 -13.49 1.63 -5.08
C TYR A 181 -12.26 2.31 -4.49
N PHE A 182 -11.14 1.60 -4.39
CA PHE A 182 -9.90 2.10 -3.80
C PHE A 182 -8.89 2.59 -4.84
N ASP A 183 -9.17 2.35 -6.13
CA ASP A 183 -8.27 2.65 -7.24
C ASP A 183 -6.88 2.01 -7.02
N VAL A 184 -6.89 0.69 -6.81
CA VAL A 184 -5.72 -0.15 -6.61
C VAL A 184 -5.84 -1.48 -7.37
N ASN A 185 -4.72 -2.15 -7.61
CA ASN A 185 -4.73 -3.49 -8.19
C ASN A 185 -5.39 -4.52 -7.24
N PRO A 186 -6.21 -5.47 -7.76
CA PRO A 186 -6.93 -6.46 -6.96
C PRO A 186 -6.08 -7.23 -5.94
N PRO A 187 -4.81 -7.63 -6.22
CA PRO A 187 -3.97 -8.31 -5.23
C PRO A 187 -3.73 -7.50 -3.95
N VAL A 188 -3.77 -6.16 -4.01
CA VAL A 188 -3.63 -5.31 -2.82
C VAL A 188 -4.83 -5.51 -1.89
N VAL A 189 -6.05 -5.49 -2.45
CA VAL A 189 -7.29 -5.72 -1.70
C VAL A 189 -7.34 -7.16 -1.17
N GLU A 190 -7.02 -8.14 -1.99
CA GLU A 190 -6.99 -9.55 -1.57
C GLU A 190 -6.06 -9.78 -0.37
N ALA A 191 -4.87 -9.19 -0.42
CA ALA A 191 -3.93 -9.24 0.69
C ALA A 191 -4.50 -8.60 1.98
N GLN A 192 -5.19 -7.45 1.86
CA GLN A 192 -5.81 -6.78 3.01
C GLN A 192 -7.00 -7.56 3.55
N ILE A 193 -7.88 -8.12 2.69
CA ILE A 193 -8.98 -9.00 3.11
C ILE A 193 -8.47 -10.16 3.98
N LYS A 194 -7.39 -10.81 3.54
CA LYS A 194 -6.77 -11.93 4.26
C LYS A 194 -6.14 -11.49 5.58
N LYS A 195 -5.29 -10.47 5.56
CA LYS A 195 -4.55 -9.99 6.74
C LYS A 195 -5.46 -9.39 7.82
N GLU A 196 -6.51 -8.68 7.42
CA GLU A 196 -7.48 -8.06 8.31
C GLU A 196 -8.60 -9.01 8.76
N ASN A 197 -8.58 -10.27 8.28
CA ASN A 197 -9.62 -11.27 8.54
C ASN A 197 -11.04 -10.78 8.19
N ILE A 198 -11.19 -10.03 7.11
CA ILE A 198 -12.48 -9.43 6.68
C ILE A 198 -13.53 -10.51 6.49
N THR A 199 -13.16 -11.68 5.96
CA THR A 199 -14.06 -12.82 5.73
C THR A 199 -14.81 -13.27 7.00
N ARG A 200 -14.19 -13.12 8.18
CA ARG A 200 -14.81 -13.46 9.47
C ARG A 200 -15.67 -12.34 10.06
N LYS A 201 -15.47 -11.10 9.59
CA LYS A 201 -16.17 -9.92 10.09
C LYS A 201 -17.49 -9.67 9.35
N ILE A 202 -17.71 -10.31 8.19
CA ILE A 202 -18.90 -10.14 7.35
C ILE A 202 -19.71 -11.44 7.33
N PRO A 203 -20.69 -11.60 8.24
CA PRO A 203 -21.53 -12.79 8.29
C PRO A 203 -22.53 -12.78 7.13
N LEU A 204 -22.75 -13.94 6.51
CA LEU A 204 -23.84 -14.15 5.57
C LEU A 204 -25.18 -14.18 6.31
N ARG A 205 -26.17 -13.46 5.80
CA ARG A 205 -27.54 -13.56 6.31
C ARG A 205 -28.17 -14.83 5.75
N LYS A 206 -28.45 -15.83 6.60
CA LYS A 206 -29.26 -16.98 6.21
C LYS A 206 -30.68 -16.53 5.87
N LYS A 207 -31.22 -16.96 4.72
CA LYS A 207 -32.67 -16.83 4.49
C LYS A 207 -33.38 -17.55 5.63
N LYS A 208 -34.25 -16.83 6.35
CA LYS A 208 -35.25 -17.50 7.20
C LYS A 208 -36.15 -18.31 6.27
N LEU A 209 -36.09 -19.65 6.39
CA LEU A 209 -37.05 -20.58 5.79
C LEU A 209 -38.43 -20.28 6.31
#